data_98fa0606b543de6ad487b507b19b9b65
#
_entry.id   98fa0606b543de6ad487b507b19b9b65
#
_cell.length_a   1.000
_cell.length_b   1.000
_cell.length_c   1.000
_cell.angle_alpha   90.00
_cell.angle_beta   90.00
_cell.angle_gamma   90.00
#
_symmetry.space_group_name_H-M   'P 1'
#
loop_
_entity.id
_entity.type
_entity.pdbx_description
1 polymer ?
#
loop_
_entity_poly.entity_id
_entity_poly.type
_entity_poly.pdbx_seq_one_letter_code
_entity_poly.pdbx_strand_id
1 'polypeptide(L)'
;MAVVEQNAVALGVTIDALMENAGRATAEETTRHLPSPPARVAVVAGTGNNGGDGTCAAFYLLQWGYSPEIWLVHPPVEIRSRAAQRCFDRVKNRVPIRVGVPRPEELATMPLVVDALLGTGQSGRLRPPIREAVAAIRASGAPVLSVDVPTGITDPEGLSPSWTVTFTIRKEEMEGGKVGELTVRDIGMPPNAWRQTGPGDFHLFPAPKESRGRSGRLVVIGGGPYTGAPALAALAAMRSGAERATVVTPEVAAGAVRAFSPNLIVRPVGSDRFRPHDVPAI
;
A
#
# COMPACT_ATOMS: atom_id res chain seq x y z
N MET A 1 1.81 -2.00 2.62
CA MET A 1 1.63 -3.24 1.81
C MET A 1 2.22 -3.14 0.41
N ALA A 2 1.95 -2.13 -0.42
CA ALA A 2 2.48 -2.03 -1.80
C ALA A 2 4.00 -2.27 -1.95
N VAL A 3 4.81 -1.78 -0.99
CA VAL A 3 6.26 -2.03 -0.92
C VAL A 3 6.54 -3.53 -0.76
N VAL A 4 5.85 -4.18 0.18
CA VAL A 4 6.03 -5.61 0.49
C VAL A 4 5.59 -6.49 -0.68
N GLU A 5 4.49 -6.13 -1.35
CA GLU A 5 4.01 -6.83 -2.55
C GLU A 5 5.05 -6.77 -3.69
N GLN A 6 5.66 -5.61 -3.91
CA GLN A 6 6.73 -5.49 -4.92
C GLN A 6 8.00 -6.26 -4.55
N ASN A 7 8.37 -6.28 -3.27
CA ASN A 7 9.47 -7.10 -2.80
C ASN A 7 9.17 -8.60 -3.00
N ALA A 8 7.90 -9.03 -2.76
CA ALA A 8 7.46 -10.40 -3.01
C ALA A 8 7.56 -10.77 -4.50
N VAL A 9 7.18 -9.85 -5.39
CA VAL A 9 7.31 -10.04 -6.85
C VAL A 9 8.78 -10.25 -7.24
N ALA A 10 9.69 -9.47 -6.68
CA ALA A 10 11.12 -9.63 -6.91
C ALA A 10 11.67 -10.98 -6.36
N LEU A 11 10.99 -11.56 -5.37
CA LEU A 11 11.27 -12.90 -4.84
C LEU A 11 10.55 -14.04 -5.59
N GLY A 12 9.90 -13.74 -6.71
CA GLY A 12 9.27 -14.72 -7.61
C GLY A 12 7.81 -15.02 -7.32
N VAL A 13 7.15 -14.35 -6.38
CA VAL A 13 5.72 -14.50 -6.13
C VAL A 13 4.93 -13.57 -7.04
N THR A 14 3.92 -14.08 -7.74
CA THR A 14 3.07 -13.23 -8.60
C THR A 14 1.93 -12.59 -7.83
N ILE A 15 1.52 -11.38 -8.24
CA ILE A 15 0.33 -10.72 -7.67
C ILE A 15 -0.92 -11.58 -7.84
N ASP A 16 -1.01 -12.34 -8.94
CA ASP A 16 -2.10 -13.27 -9.16
C ASP A 16 -2.16 -14.39 -8.12
N ALA A 17 -1.02 -14.96 -7.76
CA ALA A 17 -0.95 -15.99 -6.73
C ALA A 17 -1.34 -15.44 -5.35
N LEU A 18 -0.90 -14.22 -5.01
CA LEU A 18 -1.28 -13.56 -3.76
C LEU A 18 -2.78 -13.30 -3.71
N MET A 19 -3.38 -12.77 -4.78
CA MET A 19 -4.82 -12.50 -4.87
C MET A 19 -5.65 -13.80 -4.85
N GLU A 20 -5.19 -14.83 -5.53
CA GLU A 20 -5.84 -16.15 -5.51
C GLU A 20 -5.88 -16.74 -4.09
N ASN A 21 -4.75 -16.68 -3.38
CA ASN A 21 -4.66 -17.14 -2.00
C ASN A 21 -5.48 -16.26 -1.04
N ALA A 22 -5.49 -14.93 -1.23
CA ALA A 22 -6.31 -14.02 -0.44
C ALA A 22 -7.81 -14.28 -0.63
N GLY A 23 -8.25 -14.42 -1.88
CA GLY A 23 -9.63 -14.74 -2.19
C GLY A 23 -10.07 -16.09 -1.63
N ARG A 24 -9.22 -17.13 -1.74
CA ARG A 24 -9.48 -18.42 -1.13
C ARG A 24 -9.57 -18.34 0.40
N ALA A 25 -8.61 -17.65 1.04
CA ALA A 25 -8.61 -17.46 2.50
C ALA A 25 -9.85 -16.69 2.97
N THR A 26 -10.30 -15.69 2.19
CA THR A 26 -11.54 -14.94 2.44
C THR A 26 -12.76 -15.88 2.34
N ALA A 27 -12.82 -16.69 1.31
CA ALA A 27 -13.91 -17.65 1.14
C ALA A 27 -13.95 -18.68 2.29
N GLU A 28 -12.81 -19.24 2.67
CA GLU A 28 -12.69 -20.15 3.82
C GLU A 28 -13.18 -19.49 5.11
N GLU A 29 -12.82 -18.25 5.37
CA GLU A 29 -13.29 -17.51 6.55
C GLU A 29 -14.79 -17.25 6.46
N THR A 30 -15.28 -16.85 5.29
CA THR A 30 -16.71 -16.61 5.04
C THR A 30 -17.54 -17.86 5.36
N THR A 31 -17.10 -19.05 4.96
CA THR A 31 -17.86 -20.31 5.21
C THR A 31 -17.98 -20.66 6.68
N ARG A 32 -17.09 -20.20 7.54
CA ARG A 32 -17.17 -20.42 8.99
C ARG A 32 -18.36 -19.72 9.65
N HIS A 33 -18.84 -18.67 8.99
CA HIS A 33 -19.89 -17.79 9.51
C HIS A 33 -21.19 -17.89 8.70
N LEU A 34 -21.25 -18.79 7.72
CA LEU A 34 -22.44 -19.07 6.92
C LEU A 34 -23.11 -20.39 7.33
N PRO A 35 -24.43 -20.53 7.14
CA PRO A 35 -25.08 -21.82 7.12
C PRO A 35 -24.47 -22.72 6.05
N SER A 36 -24.73 -24.04 6.13
CA SER A 36 -24.31 -24.98 5.08
C SER A 36 -24.87 -24.60 3.70
N PRO A 37 -24.18 -24.94 2.61
CA PRO A 37 -24.69 -24.69 1.26
C PRO A 37 -26.08 -25.33 1.04
N PRO A 38 -26.91 -24.69 0.18
CA PRO A 38 -26.67 -23.49 -0.61
C PRO A 38 -27.07 -22.19 0.11
N ALA A 39 -26.18 -21.61 0.93
CA ALA A 39 -26.46 -20.32 1.55
C ALA A 39 -26.08 -19.15 0.62
N ARG A 40 -26.89 -18.08 0.66
CA ARG A 40 -26.59 -16.83 -0.06
C ARG A 40 -25.55 -16.03 0.71
N VAL A 41 -24.77 -15.23 -0.01
CA VAL A 41 -23.80 -14.30 0.58
C VAL A 41 -23.63 -13.08 -0.33
N ALA A 42 -23.69 -11.88 0.23
CA ALA A 42 -23.41 -10.68 -0.50
C ALA A 42 -21.90 -10.36 -0.48
N VAL A 43 -21.33 -10.05 -1.62
CA VAL A 43 -19.96 -9.49 -1.73
C VAL A 43 -20.08 -8.08 -2.26
N VAL A 44 -19.80 -7.09 -1.42
CA VAL A 44 -19.81 -5.68 -1.81
C VAL A 44 -18.38 -5.27 -2.11
N ALA A 45 -18.08 -5.05 -3.38
CA ALA A 45 -16.72 -4.94 -3.89
C ALA A 45 -16.43 -3.59 -4.53
N GLY A 46 -15.23 -3.07 -4.26
CA GLY A 46 -14.62 -1.98 -5.02
C GLY A 46 -13.93 -2.48 -6.29
N THR A 47 -13.28 -1.58 -7.02
CA THR A 47 -12.54 -1.89 -8.26
C THR A 47 -11.02 -1.99 -8.06
N GLY A 48 -10.55 -1.94 -6.81
CA GLY A 48 -9.15 -2.15 -6.42
C GLY A 48 -8.80 -3.62 -6.16
N ASN A 49 -7.62 -3.85 -5.59
CA ASN A 49 -7.16 -5.20 -5.24
C ASN A 49 -8.08 -5.86 -4.19
N ASN A 50 -8.55 -5.11 -3.19
CA ASN A 50 -9.47 -5.63 -2.18
C ASN A 50 -10.78 -6.15 -2.81
N GLY A 51 -11.34 -5.41 -3.79
CA GLY A 51 -12.47 -5.88 -4.60
C GLY A 51 -12.12 -7.12 -5.43
N GLY A 52 -10.87 -7.23 -5.89
CA GLY A 52 -10.32 -8.42 -6.53
C GLY A 52 -10.35 -9.63 -5.59
N ASP A 53 -9.89 -9.47 -4.35
CA ASP A 53 -9.91 -10.53 -3.33
C ASP A 53 -11.34 -10.97 -3.04
N GLY A 54 -12.29 -10.03 -2.92
CA GLY A 54 -13.72 -10.32 -2.75
C GLY A 54 -14.33 -11.07 -3.93
N THR A 55 -14.05 -10.64 -5.17
CA THR A 55 -14.54 -11.35 -6.38
C THR A 55 -13.90 -12.72 -6.55
N CYS A 56 -12.63 -12.88 -6.16
CA CYS A 56 -11.97 -14.17 -6.10
C CYS A 56 -12.61 -15.07 -5.04
N ALA A 57 -12.95 -14.52 -3.87
CA ALA A 57 -13.68 -15.26 -2.84
C ALA A 57 -15.05 -15.74 -3.34
N ALA A 58 -15.80 -14.90 -4.06
CA ALA A 58 -17.07 -15.26 -4.67
C ALA A 58 -16.92 -16.48 -5.63
N PHE A 59 -15.81 -16.55 -6.36
CA PHE A 59 -15.52 -17.72 -7.20
C PHE A 59 -15.38 -19.01 -6.37
N TYR A 60 -14.62 -18.97 -5.28
CA TYR A 60 -14.44 -20.14 -4.42
C TYR A 60 -15.74 -20.53 -3.70
N LEU A 61 -16.50 -19.57 -3.20
CA LEU A 61 -17.80 -19.79 -2.58
C LEU A 61 -18.75 -20.51 -3.55
N LEU A 62 -18.80 -20.05 -4.81
CA LEU A 62 -19.58 -20.72 -5.85
C LEU A 62 -19.11 -22.17 -6.08
N GLN A 63 -17.80 -22.41 -6.12
CA GLN A 63 -17.22 -23.75 -6.28
C GLN A 63 -17.61 -24.70 -5.12
N TRP A 64 -17.78 -24.16 -3.92
CA TRP A 64 -18.15 -24.91 -2.73
C TRP A 64 -19.67 -25.00 -2.51
N GLY A 65 -20.46 -24.62 -3.53
CA GLY A 65 -21.90 -24.78 -3.55
C GLY A 65 -22.70 -23.67 -2.87
N TYR A 66 -22.05 -22.57 -2.50
CA TYR A 66 -22.71 -21.35 -2.00
C TYR A 66 -23.30 -20.52 -3.16
N SER A 67 -24.15 -19.57 -2.82
CA SER A 67 -24.80 -18.66 -3.77
C SER A 67 -24.35 -17.21 -3.57
N PRO A 68 -23.11 -16.85 -4.01
CA PRO A 68 -22.64 -15.48 -3.90
C PRO A 68 -23.36 -14.55 -4.87
N GLU A 69 -23.65 -13.32 -4.40
CA GLU A 69 -24.14 -12.21 -5.21
C GLU A 69 -23.18 -11.05 -5.05
N ILE A 70 -22.78 -10.38 -6.15
CA ILE A 70 -21.77 -9.31 -6.13
C ILE A 70 -22.44 -7.97 -6.38
N TRP A 71 -22.17 -6.99 -5.52
CA TRP A 71 -22.40 -5.56 -5.77
C TRP A 71 -21.06 -4.90 -6.04
N LEU A 72 -20.83 -4.52 -7.31
CA LEU A 72 -19.64 -3.77 -7.72
C LEU A 72 -20.00 -2.29 -7.69
N VAL A 73 -19.48 -1.53 -6.72
CA VAL A 73 -19.91 -0.14 -6.50
C VAL A 73 -19.50 0.84 -7.60
N HIS A 74 -18.56 0.44 -8.45
CA HIS A 74 -18.16 1.17 -9.66
C HIS A 74 -18.30 0.27 -10.89
N PRO A 75 -18.41 0.83 -12.10
CA PRO A 75 -18.47 0.03 -13.32
C PRO A 75 -17.25 -0.91 -13.48
N PRO A 76 -17.44 -2.12 -14.04
CA PRO A 76 -16.35 -3.09 -14.23
C PRO A 76 -15.17 -2.56 -15.05
N VAL A 77 -15.40 -1.60 -15.94
CA VAL A 77 -14.37 -0.93 -16.74
C VAL A 77 -13.34 -0.18 -15.87
N GLU A 78 -13.70 0.14 -14.63
CA GLU A 78 -12.81 0.80 -13.67
C GLU A 78 -11.93 -0.16 -12.87
N ILE A 79 -12.03 -1.48 -13.11
CA ILE A 79 -11.11 -2.46 -12.49
C ILE A 79 -9.71 -2.24 -13.07
N ARG A 80 -8.77 -1.81 -12.22
CA ARG A 80 -7.44 -1.36 -12.66
C ARG A 80 -6.40 -2.47 -12.64
N SER A 81 -6.51 -3.40 -11.69
CA SER A 81 -5.55 -4.49 -11.53
C SER A 81 -5.88 -5.63 -12.49
N ARG A 82 -4.87 -6.14 -13.20
CA ARG A 82 -5.03 -7.32 -14.07
C ARG A 82 -5.43 -8.57 -13.28
N ALA A 83 -4.94 -8.70 -12.04
CA ALA A 83 -5.31 -9.81 -11.16
C ALA A 83 -6.79 -9.71 -10.76
N ALA A 84 -7.26 -8.53 -10.34
CA ALA A 84 -8.68 -8.30 -10.03
C ALA A 84 -9.58 -8.52 -11.26
N GLN A 85 -9.14 -8.07 -12.44
CA GLN A 85 -9.89 -8.32 -13.68
C GLN A 85 -10.03 -9.81 -13.97
N ARG A 86 -8.98 -10.62 -13.78
CA ARG A 86 -9.04 -12.08 -13.94
C ARG A 86 -10.02 -12.73 -12.97
N CYS A 87 -10.01 -12.32 -11.69
CA CYS A 87 -10.98 -12.80 -10.72
C CYS A 87 -12.43 -12.45 -11.12
N PHE A 88 -12.66 -11.20 -11.56
CA PHE A 88 -13.96 -10.77 -12.05
C PHE A 88 -14.41 -11.56 -13.29
N ASP A 89 -13.53 -11.81 -14.25
CA ASP A 89 -13.85 -12.56 -15.48
C ASP A 89 -14.28 -14.01 -15.20
N ARG A 90 -13.82 -14.62 -14.11
CA ARG A 90 -14.22 -15.97 -13.67
C ARG A 90 -15.66 -16.04 -13.14
N VAL A 91 -16.19 -14.93 -12.66
CA VAL A 91 -17.51 -14.88 -12.00
C VAL A 91 -18.58 -14.12 -12.79
N LYS A 92 -18.23 -13.21 -13.70
CA LYS A 92 -19.13 -12.26 -14.37
C LYS A 92 -20.34 -12.90 -15.07
N ASN A 93 -20.22 -14.16 -15.52
CA ASN A 93 -21.30 -14.90 -16.20
C ASN A 93 -21.82 -16.09 -15.35
N ARG A 94 -21.44 -16.16 -14.08
CA ARG A 94 -21.73 -17.32 -13.23
C ARG A 94 -22.47 -16.99 -11.95
N VAL A 95 -22.40 -15.73 -11.52
CA VAL A 95 -23.08 -15.23 -10.34
C VAL A 95 -23.85 -13.95 -10.67
N PRO A 96 -24.92 -13.62 -9.94
CA PRO A 96 -25.58 -12.32 -10.09
C PRO A 96 -24.60 -11.18 -9.77
N ILE A 97 -24.45 -10.22 -10.69
CA ILE A 97 -23.63 -9.03 -10.50
C ILE A 97 -24.52 -7.79 -10.69
N ARG A 98 -24.50 -6.91 -9.71
CA ARG A 98 -25.18 -5.62 -9.74
C ARG A 98 -24.12 -4.51 -9.69
N VAL A 99 -24.30 -3.48 -10.51
CA VAL A 99 -23.40 -2.32 -10.53
C VAL A 99 -24.09 -1.18 -9.80
N GLY A 100 -23.36 -0.57 -8.88
CA GLY A 100 -23.83 0.55 -8.06
C GLY A 100 -23.94 0.19 -6.57
N VAL A 101 -24.45 1.14 -5.82
CA VAL A 101 -24.61 1.02 -4.36
C VAL A 101 -25.77 0.07 -4.06
N PRO A 102 -25.59 -0.95 -3.18
CA PRO A 102 -26.70 -1.81 -2.76
C PRO A 102 -27.71 -1.04 -1.93
N ARG A 103 -28.96 -1.48 -1.96
CA ARG A 103 -29.98 -0.98 -1.02
C ARG A 103 -29.91 -1.76 0.30
N PRO A 104 -30.14 -1.11 1.46
CA PRO A 104 -30.10 -1.79 2.76
C PRO A 104 -31.00 -3.03 2.82
N GLU A 105 -32.19 -2.96 2.22
CA GLU A 105 -33.17 -4.05 2.22
C GLU A 105 -32.66 -5.29 1.45
N GLU A 106 -31.84 -5.09 0.42
CA GLU A 106 -31.25 -6.19 -0.35
C GLU A 106 -30.21 -6.93 0.49
N LEU A 107 -29.43 -6.18 1.26
CA LEU A 107 -28.40 -6.76 2.14
C LEU A 107 -29.01 -7.35 3.43
N ALA A 108 -30.08 -6.80 3.96
CA ALA A 108 -30.74 -7.26 5.19
C ALA A 108 -31.23 -8.72 5.08
N THR A 109 -31.46 -9.22 3.85
CA THR A 109 -31.86 -10.62 3.61
C THR A 109 -30.68 -11.57 3.50
N MET A 110 -29.47 -11.08 3.54
CA MET A 110 -28.26 -11.90 3.41
C MET A 110 -27.78 -12.41 4.77
N PRO A 111 -27.48 -13.69 4.90
CA PRO A 111 -26.88 -14.24 6.13
C PRO A 111 -25.56 -13.58 6.51
N LEU A 112 -24.81 -13.11 5.51
CA LEU A 112 -23.51 -12.47 5.67
C LEU A 112 -23.25 -11.50 4.50
N VAL A 113 -22.64 -10.37 4.83
CA VAL A 113 -22.10 -9.41 3.86
C VAL A 113 -20.58 -9.43 3.95
N VAL A 114 -19.92 -9.67 2.83
CA VAL A 114 -18.46 -9.55 2.69
C VAL A 114 -18.14 -8.15 2.22
N ASP A 115 -17.48 -7.35 3.06
CA ASP A 115 -16.95 -6.03 2.73
C ASP A 115 -15.59 -6.18 2.03
N ALA A 116 -15.59 -5.97 0.74
CA ALA A 116 -14.41 -5.94 -0.11
C ALA A 116 -14.29 -4.60 -0.87
N LEU A 117 -14.72 -3.49 -0.24
CA LEU A 117 -14.71 -2.18 -0.86
C LEU A 117 -13.31 -1.58 -0.90
N LEU A 118 -12.69 -1.36 0.26
CA LEU A 118 -11.35 -0.80 0.41
C LEU A 118 -10.51 -1.65 1.37
N GLY A 119 -9.24 -1.82 1.05
CA GLY A 119 -8.24 -2.47 1.91
C GLY A 119 -7.23 -1.47 2.47
N THR A 120 -5.96 -1.88 2.59
CA THR A 120 -4.86 -1.01 3.00
C THR A 120 -4.69 0.19 2.08
N GLY A 121 -4.22 1.31 2.63
CA GLY A 121 -3.98 2.55 1.88
C GLY A 121 -5.16 3.51 1.82
N GLN A 122 -6.27 3.18 2.50
CA GLN A 122 -7.35 4.12 2.71
C GLN A 122 -6.95 5.19 3.74
N SER A 123 -7.30 6.43 3.48
CA SER A 123 -7.01 7.53 4.40
C SER A 123 -8.07 8.62 4.30
N GLY A 124 -8.36 9.26 5.43
CA GLY A 124 -9.33 10.33 5.52
C GLY A 124 -10.79 9.86 5.43
N ARG A 125 -11.68 10.78 5.10
CA ARG A 125 -13.12 10.50 5.03
C ARG A 125 -13.49 9.73 3.77
N LEU A 126 -14.45 8.81 3.92
CA LEU A 126 -15.04 8.08 2.82
C LEU A 126 -15.74 9.02 1.84
N ARG A 127 -15.62 8.72 0.55
CA ARG A 127 -16.23 9.49 -0.54
C ARG A 127 -17.27 8.64 -1.28
N PRO A 128 -18.27 9.27 -1.92
CA PRO A 128 -19.16 8.57 -2.82
C PRO A 128 -18.42 7.83 -3.94
N PRO A 129 -18.89 6.67 -4.38
CA PRO A 129 -20.05 5.91 -3.87
C PRO A 129 -19.70 4.99 -2.69
N ILE A 130 -18.46 4.92 -2.25
CA ILE A 130 -18.02 4.02 -1.15
C ILE A 130 -18.73 4.39 0.16
N ARG A 131 -18.86 5.69 0.45
CA ARG A 131 -19.57 6.16 1.65
C ARG A 131 -21.03 5.70 1.69
N GLU A 132 -21.71 5.79 0.56
CA GLU A 132 -23.11 5.34 0.46
C GLU A 132 -23.20 3.80 0.60
N ALA A 133 -22.25 3.05 0.03
CA ALA A 133 -22.21 1.59 0.18
C ALA A 133 -21.98 1.19 1.64
N VAL A 134 -21.06 1.86 2.34
CA VAL A 134 -20.84 1.66 3.78
C VAL A 134 -22.09 2.00 4.58
N ALA A 135 -22.79 3.10 4.28
CA ALA A 135 -24.04 3.47 4.93
C ALA A 135 -25.12 2.40 4.70
N ALA A 136 -25.23 1.86 3.49
CA ALA A 136 -26.18 0.80 3.16
C ALA A 136 -25.88 -0.50 3.90
N ILE A 137 -24.61 -0.92 3.97
CA ILE A 137 -24.18 -2.09 4.74
C ILE A 137 -24.54 -1.91 6.22
N ARG A 138 -24.22 -0.77 6.81
CA ARG A 138 -24.55 -0.46 8.21
C ARG A 138 -26.07 -0.48 8.47
N ALA A 139 -26.84 0.13 7.58
CA ALA A 139 -28.31 0.22 7.70
C ALA A 139 -28.99 -1.13 7.51
N SER A 140 -28.36 -2.10 6.82
CA SER A 140 -28.92 -3.43 6.60
C SER A 140 -29.03 -4.26 7.87
N GLY A 141 -28.17 -3.99 8.87
CA GLY A 141 -28.08 -4.80 10.10
C GLY A 141 -27.55 -6.22 9.89
N ALA A 142 -27.17 -6.60 8.66
CA ALA A 142 -26.59 -7.92 8.38
C ALA A 142 -25.20 -8.05 9.02
N PRO A 143 -24.82 -9.26 9.45
CA PRO A 143 -23.43 -9.52 9.88
C PRO A 143 -22.44 -9.20 8.76
N VAL A 144 -21.27 -8.64 9.13
CA VAL A 144 -20.24 -8.22 8.16
C VAL A 144 -18.91 -8.93 8.44
N LEU A 145 -18.31 -9.46 7.37
CA LEU A 145 -16.92 -9.90 7.32
C LEU A 145 -16.14 -8.93 6.42
N SER A 146 -15.18 -8.21 6.98
CA SER A 146 -14.32 -7.31 6.19
C SER A 146 -13.06 -8.02 5.68
N VAL A 147 -12.71 -7.73 4.44
CA VAL A 147 -11.52 -8.26 3.76
C VAL A 147 -10.36 -7.29 3.94
N ASP A 148 -9.23 -7.79 4.37
CA ASP A 148 -7.96 -7.11 4.61
C ASP A 148 -8.03 -6.06 5.72
N VAL A 149 -8.76 -4.99 5.54
CA VAL A 149 -8.98 -3.90 6.52
C VAL A 149 -10.44 -3.44 6.41
N PRO A 150 -11.17 -3.28 7.53
CA PRO A 150 -12.53 -2.76 7.47
C PRO A 150 -12.61 -1.43 6.73
N THR A 151 -13.55 -1.33 5.80
CA THR A 151 -13.70 -0.11 5.00
C THR A 151 -14.06 1.08 5.89
N GLY A 152 -13.24 2.13 5.81
CA GLY A 152 -13.39 3.33 6.61
C GLY A 152 -12.89 3.18 8.06
N ILE A 153 -11.95 2.29 8.35
CA ILE A 153 -11.46 2.03 9.72
C ILE A 153 -11.02 3.31 10.46
N THR A 154 -10.51 4.32 9.74
CA THR A 154 -10.13 5.62 10.28
C THR A 154 -11.23 6.67 10.19
N ASP A 155 -12.37 6.35 9.60
CA ASP A 155 -13.54 7.24 9.46
C ASP A 155 -14.56 6.92 10.57
N PRO A 156 -15.10 7.91 11.31
CA PRO A 156 -16.17 7.68 12.28
C PRO A 156 -17.40 6.99 11.69
N GLU A 157 -17.66 7.18 10.40
CA GLU A 157 -18.78 6.55 9.66
C GLU A 157 -18.40 5.21 9.02
N GLY A 158 -17.17 4.73 9.21
CA GLY A 158 -16.69 3.46 8.68
C GLY A 158 -17.42 2.23 9.23
N LEU A 159 -17.09 1.07 8.69
CA LEU A 159 -17.68 -0.20 9.12
C LEU A 159 -17.18 -0.62 10.51
N SER A 160 -18.05 -1.32 11.23
CA SER A 160 -17.73 -2.06 12.45
C SER A 160 -18.14 -3.50 12.22
N PRO A 161 -17.30 -4.30 11.54
CA PRO A 161 -17.64 -5.66 11.16
C PRO A 161 -17.71 -6.60 12.37
N SER A 162 -18.40 -7.73 12.21
CA SER A 162 -18.36 -8.82 13.18
C SER A 162 -17.02 -9.56 13.12
N TRP A 163 -16.49 -9.71 11.92
CA TRP A 163 -15.24 -10.42 11.63
C TRP A 163 -14.38 -9.65 10.62
N THR A 164 -13.07 -9.82 10.72
CA THR A 164 -12.11 -9.33 9.72
C THR A 164 -11.13 -10.44 9.40
N VAL A 165 -10.96 -10.75 8.11
CA VAL A 165 -9.86 -11.58 7.62
C VAL A 165 -8.79 -10.67 7.04
N THR A 166 -7.59 -10.73 7.58
CA THR A 166 -6.44 -9.96 7.09
C THR A 166 -5.32 -10.90 6.66
N PHE A 167 -4.41 -10.40 5.82
CA PHE A 167 -3.41 -11.23 5.17
C PHE A 167 -2.01 -10.94 5.67
N THR A 168 -1.21 -12.00 5.85
CA THR A 168 0.22 -11.97 6.20
C THR A 168 0.50 -11.48 7.61
N ILE A 169 0.10 -10.25 7.93
CA ILE A 169 0.31 -9.60 9.22
C ILE A 169 -0.88 -8.69 9.57
N ARG A 170 -1.09 -8.46 10.86
CA ARG A 170 -1.99 -7.40 11.32
C ARG A 170 -1.47 -6.04 10.88
N LYS A 171 -2.34 -5.19 10.35
CA LYS A 171 -1.97 -3.83 9.90
C LYS A 171 -2.02 -2.86 11.08
N GLU A 172 -1.16 -1.85 11.03
CA GLU A 172 -1.04 -0.84 12.09
C GLU A 172 -2.36 -0.08 12.30
N GLU A 173 -3.07 0.27 11.24
CA GLU A 173 -4.38 0.94 11.28
C GLU A 173 -5.49 0.15 11.98
N MET A 174 -5.27 -1.14 12.26
CA MET A 174 -6.18 -1.98 13.04
C MET A 174 -5.97 -1.86 14.54
N GLU A 175 -4.92 -1.21 15.00
CA GLU A 175 -4.67 -1.00 16.43
C GLU A 175 -5.69 -0.01 16.99
N GLY A 176 -6.51 -0.48 17.95
CA GLY A 176 -7.60 0.33 18.53
C GLY A 176 -8.79 0.54 17.59
N GLY A 177 -8.76 0.00 16.37
CA GLY A 177 -9.86 0.05 15.41
C GLY A 177 -10.95 -0.99 15.66
N LYS A 178 -12.12 -0.76 15.06
CA LYS A 178 -13.27 -1.68 15.11
C LYS A 178 -13.10 -2.77 14.07
N VAL A 179 -12.44 -3.87 14.44
CA VAL A 179 -12.15 -4.99 13.52
C VAL A 179 -12.98 -6.25 13.78
N GLY A 180 -13.77 -6.27 14.87
CA GLY A 180 -14.46 -7.49 15.29
C GLY A 180 -13.48 -8.61 15.67
N GLU A 181 -13.86 -9.86 15.45
CA GLU A 181 -12.94 -10.98 15.57
C GLU A 181 -11.98 -11.00 14.38
N LEU A 182 -10.67 -10.93 14.66
CA LEU A 182 -9.63 -10.81 13.65
C LEU A 182 -8.94 -12.14 13.38
N THR A 183 -9.01 -12.60 12.14
CA THR A 183 -8.25 -13.75 11.63
C THR A 183 -7.12 -13.28 10.72
N VAL A 184 -5.89 -13.69 10.99
CA VAL A 184 -4.72 -13.45 10.12
C VAL A 184 -4.46 -14.70 9.31
N ARG A 185 -4.45 -14.58 7.98
CA ARG A 185 -4.24 -15.69 7.05
C ARG A 185 -2.94 -15.51 6.26
N ASP A 186 -2.18 -16.58 6.17
CA ASP A 186 -1.03 -16.61 5.25
C ASP A 186 -1.53 -16.77 3.81
N ILE A 187 -1.05 -15.90 2.93
CA ILE A 187 -1.36 -15.91 1.50
C ILE A 187 -0.15 -16.27 0.64
N GLY A 188 0.93 -16.80 1.25
CA GLY A 188 2.15 -17.14 0.56
C GLY A 188 3.09 -15.97 0.34
N MET A 189 3.01 -14.95 1.20
CA MET A 189 3.93 -13.82 1.19
C MET A 189 5.28 -14.24 1.76
N PRO A 190 6.39 -14.19 0.99
CA PRO A 190 7.70 -14.59 1.52
C PRO A 190 8.12 -13.72 2.71
N PRO A 191 8.59 -14.28 3.83
CA PRO A 191 9.04 -13.50 4.98
C PRO A 191 10.10 -12.46 4.64
N ASN A 192 10.97 -12.74 3.68
CA ASN A 192 12.02 -11.81 3.23
C ASN A 192 11.46 -10.57 2.53
N ALA A 193 10.19 -10.58 2.06
CA ALA A 193 9.56 -9.42 1.43
C ALA A 193 9.37 -8.23 2.39
N TRP A 194 9.28 -8.48 3.70
CA TRP A 194 9.16 -7.41 4.72
C TRP A 194 10.33 -7.38 5.72
N ARG A 195 11.20 -8.39 5.71
CA ARG A 195 12.37 -8.45 6.61
C ARG A 195 13.64 -7.91 5.98
N GLN A 196 13.68 -7.82 4.66
CA GLN A 196 14.83 -7.36 3.90
C GLN A 196 14.43 -6.22 2.98
N THR A 197 15.35 -5.27 2.80
CA THR A 197 15.18 -4.20 1.81
C THR A 197 15.16 -4.80 0.41
N GLY A 198 14.20 -4.38 -0.42
CA GLY A 198 14.03 -4.84 -1.79
C GLY A 198 13.61 -3.73 -2.75
N PRO A 199 13.30 -4.05 -4.01
CA PRO A 199 12.94 -3.06 -5.02
C PRO A 199 11.72 -2.22 -4.66
N GLY A 200 10.78 -2.76 -3.87
CA GLY A 200 9.61 -2.02 -3.39
C GLY A 200 9.95 -0.84 -2.49
N ASP A 201 11.04 -0.94 -1.71
CA ASP A 201 11.48 0.12 -0.80
C ASP A 201 11.90 1.39 -1.56
N PHE A 202 12.22 1.27 -2.86
CA PHE A 202 12.54 2.41 -3.70
C PHE A 202 11.39 3.43 -3.78
N HIS A 203 10.15 2.98 -3.60
CA HIS A 203 8.97 3.85 -3.57
C HIS A 203 8.85 4.69 -2.29
N LEU A 204 9.60 4.35 -1.24
CA LEU A 204 9.67 5.14 -0.02
C LEU A 204 10.56 6.38 -0.20
N PHE A 205 11.46 6.36 -1.19
CA PHE A 205 12.25 7.53 -1.52
C PHE A 205 11.41 8.52 -2.31
N PRO A 206 11.41 9.80 -1.92
CA PRO A 206 10.71 10.82 -2.69
C PRO A 206 11.29 10.88 -4.10
N ALA A 207 10.42 10.81 -5.11
CA ALA A 207 10.85 11.02 -6.48
C ALA A 207 11.59 12.38 -6.59
N PRO A 208 12.68 12.45 -7.39
CA PRO A 208 13.34 13.70 -7.66
C PRO A 208 12.31 14.73 -8.11
N LYS A 209 12.15 15.81 -7.36
CA LYS A 209 11.21 16.87 -7.75
C LYS A 209 11.84 17.64 -8.92
N GLU A 210 11.15 17.70 -10.04
CA GLU A 210 11.58 18.39 -11.27
C GLU A 210 11.82 19.90 -11.08
N SER A 211 11.40 20.47 -9.96
CA SER A 211 11.56 21.92 -9.69
C SER A 211 12.82 22.21 -8.88
N ARG A 212 13.72 23.03 -9.44
CA ARG A 212 14.88 23.58 -8.74
C ARG A 212 14.45 24.21 -7.40
N GLY A 213 15.26 23.99 -6.33
CA GLY A 213 15.04 24.57 -5.00
C GLY A 213 14.26 23.70 -4.02
N ARG A 214 13.79 22.50 -4.42
CA ARG A 214 12.99 21.62 -3.55
C ARG A 214 13.68 20.36 -3.05
N SER A 215 14.83 20.00 -3.63
CA SER A 215 15.54 18.75 -3.30
C SER A 215 16.66 18.92 -2.25
N GLY A 216 16.72 20.08 -1.63
CA GLY A 216 17.69 20.38 -0.59
C GLY A 216 19.08 20.78 -1.11
N ARG A 217 19.78 21.59 -0.30
CA ARG A 217 21.15 22.04 -0.53
C ARG A 217 22.00 21.52 0.61
N LEU A 218 23.10 20.86 0.28
CA LEU A 218 24.00 20.31 1.27
C LEU A 218 25.31 21.10 1.29
N VAL A 219 25.81 21.35 2.49
CA VAL A 219 27.16 21.84 2.71
C VAL A 219 27.96 20.73 3.39
N VAL A 220 29.05 20.32 2.79
CA VAL A 220 30.02 19.38 3.35
C VAL A 220 31.24 20.17 3.80
N ILE A 221 31.51 20.16 5.09
CA ILE A 221 32.67 20.83 5.66
C ILE A 221 33.72 19.75 5.98
N GLY A 222 34.84 19.80 5.31
CA GLY A 222 35.88 18.78 5.51
C GLY A 222 37.03 18.92 4.53
N GLY A 223 38.02 18.09 4.71
CA GLY A 223 39.23 18.12 3.92
C GLY A 223 40.47 18.54 4.75
N GLY A 224 41.58 18.55 4.12
CA GLY A 224 42.91 18.80 4.70
C GLY A 224 43.91 17.88 4.03
N PRO A 225 44.71 17.10 4.76
CA PRO A 225 45.60 16.12 4.15
C PRO A 225 44.83 15.03 3.34
N TYR A 226 43.58 14.78 3.71
CA TYR A 226 42.70 13.81 3.03
C TYR A 226 41.60 14.53 2.28
N THR A 227 41.58 14.35 0.95
CA THR A 227 40.63 15.08 0.06
C THR A 227 39.47 14.22 -0.40
N GLY A 228 39.58 12.90 -0.30
CA GLY A 228 38.55 11.98 -0.83
C GLY A 228 37.22 12.01 -0.09
N ALA A 229 37.23 12.01 1.23
CA ALA A 229 36.03 11.91 2.04
C ALA A 229 35.00 13.03 1.77
N PRO A 230 35.34 14.32 1.76
CA PRO A 230 34.37 15.36 1.47
C PRO A 230 33.86 15.30 0.02
N ALA A 231 34.70 14.92 -0.95
CA ALA A 231 34.27 14.76 -2.33
C ALA A 231 33.28 13.59 -2.47
N LEU A 232 33.57 12.46 -1.85
CA LEU A 232 32.67 11.28 -1.88
C LEU A 232 31.34 11.58 -1.19
N ALA A 233 31.35 12.24 -0.02
CA ALA A 233 30.13 12.63 0.68
C ALA A 233 29.25 13.56 -0.18
N ALA A 234 29.83 14.56 -0.83
CA ALA A 234 29.12 15.48 -1.70
C ALA A 234 28.57 14.81 -2.96
N LEU A 235 29.35 13.92 -3.58
CA LEU A 235 28.91 13.14 -4.74
C LEU A 235 27.80 12.17 -4.37
N ALA A 236 27.87 11.49 -3.21
CA ALA A 236 26.83 10.61 -2.71
C ALA A 236 25.52 11.39 -2.47
N ALA A 237 25.60 12.56 -1.85
CA ALA A 237 24.44 13.42 -1.64
C ALA A 237 23.73 13.81 -2.96
N MET A 238 24.52 14.18 -3.98
CA MET A 238 23.96 14.52 -5.30
C MET A 238 23.31 13.31 -5.96
N ARG A 239 23.89 12.12 -5.85
CA ARG A 239 23.29 10.86 -6.35
C ARG A 239 22.04 10.46 -5.58
N SER A 240 21.94 10.85 -4.31
CA SER A 240 20.75 10.64 -3.47
C SER A 240 19.66 11.70 -3.69
N GLY A 241 19.84 12.64 -4.64
CA GLY A 241 18.83 13.61 -5.03
C GLY A 241 19.01 15.02 -4.45
N ALA A 242 20.13 15.34 -3.80
CA ALA A 242 20.42 16.72 -3.42
C ALA A 242 20.58 17.59 -4.67
N GLU A 243 19.93 18.78 -4.68
CA GLU A 243 20.01 19.71 -5.80
C GLU A 243 21.41 20.28 -5.97
N ARG A 244 22.08 20.54 -4.85
CA ARG A 244 23.40 21.15 -4.81
C ARG A 244 24.19 20.61 -3.62
N ALA A 245 25.44 20.30 -3.86
CA ALA A 245 26.42 20.02 -2.81
C ALA A 245 27.58 21.01 -2.90
N THR A 246 27.82 21.74 -1.81
CA THR A 246 28.96 22.66 -1.68
C THR A 246 29.95 22.05 -0.70
N VAL A 247 31.18 21.89 -1.12
CA VAL A 247 32.28 21.42 -0.25
C VAL A 247 33.07 22.60 0.22
N VAL A 248 33.05 22.86 1.52
CA VAL A 248 33.92 23.85 2.19
C VAL A 248 35.15 23.14 2.69
N THR A 249 36.32 23.51 2.22
CA THR A 249 37.56 22.79 2.46
C THR A 249 38.76 23.78 2.59
N PRO A 250 39.85 23.40 3.30
CA PRO A 250 41.07 24.17 3.26
C PRO A 250 41.62 24.40 1.84
N GLU A 251 42.23 25.51 1.60
CA GLU A 251 42.78 25.90 0.28
C GLU A 251 43.68 24.81 -0.32
N VAL A 252 44.55 24.19 0.50
CA VAL A 252 45.44 23.12 0.05
C VAL A 252 44.71 21.89 -0.53
N ALA A 253 43.48 21.65 -0.12
CA ALA A 253 42.68 20.50 -0.58
C ALA A 253 41.74 20.89 -1.74
N ALA A 254 41.49 22.16 -1.98
CA ALA A 254 40.44 22.63 -2.89
C ALA A 254 40.64 22.15 -4.34
N GLY A 255 41.87 22.21 -4.82
CA GLY A 255 42.24 21.75 -6.16
C GLY A 255 41.94 20.24 -6.38
N ALA A 256 42.36 19.41 -5.43
CA ALA A 256 42.14 17.98 -5.49
C ALA A 256 40.64 17.63 -5.39
N VAL A 257 39.87 18.31 -4.52
CA VAL A 257 38.42 18.08 -4.40
C VAL A 257 37.69 18.50 -5.67
N ARG A 258 38.06 19.61 -6.32
CA ARG A 258 37.47 20.04 -7.61
C ARG A 258 37.70 19.01 -8.72
N ALA A 259 38.82 18.32 -8.71
CA ALA A 259 39.17 17.34 -9.74
C ALA A 259 38.26 16.11 -9.74
N PHE A 260 37.52 15.82 -8.66
CA PHE A 260 36.60 14.67 -8.60
C PHE A 260 35.36 14.84 -9.49
N SER A 261 34.85 16.06 -9.66
CA SER A 261 33.68 16.30 -10.54
C SER A 261 33.46 17.77 -10.81
N PRO A 262 33.10 18.17 -12.05
CA PRO A 262 32.69 19.52 -12.38
C PRO A 262 31.37 19.94 -11.71
N ASN A 263 30.61 18.99 -11.19
CA ASN A 263 29.34 19.26 -10.50
C ASN A 263 29.54 19.67 -9.03
N LEU A 264 30.73 19.53 -8.47
CA LEU A 264 31.02 19.94 -7.10
C LEU A 264 31.33 21.43 -7.03
N ILE A 265 30.58 22.13 -6.19
CA ILE A 265 30.92 23.51 -5.83
C ILE A 265 31.91 23.45 -4.67
N VAL A 266 33.14 23.90 -4.91
CA VAL A 266 34.20 23.86 -3.89
C VAL A 266 34.53 25.30 -3.44
N ARG A 267 34.33 25.52 -2.16
CA ARG A 267 34.64 26.81 -1.48
C ARG A 267 35.85 26.62 -0.57
N PRO A 268 37.00 27.19 -0.93
CA PRO A 268 38.17 27.16 -0.06
C PRO A 268 38.03 28.11 1.11
N VAL A 269 38.53 27.73 2.27
CA VAL A 269 38.55 28.52 3.50
C VAL A 269 39.86 28.24 4.26
N GLY A 270 40.48 29.29 4.77
CA GLY A 270 41.77 29.14 5.43
C GLY A 270 42.89 28.71 4.47
N SER A 271 43.98 28.21 5.00
CA SER A 271 45.13 27.83 4.18
C SER A 271 45.37 26.29 4.17
N ASP A 272 45.77 25.71 5.31
CA ASP A 272 46.17 24.31 5.46
C ASP A 272 45.16 23.50 6.26
N ARG A 273 44.36 24.11 7.11
CA ARG A 273 43.38 23.47 7.99
C ARG A 273 42.32 24.49 8.43
N PHE A 274 41.19 24.02 8.93
CA PHE A 274 40.18 24.88 9.56
C PHE A 274 40.66 25.44 10.89
N ARG A 275 40.32 26.69 11.14
CA ARG A 275 40.61 27.41 12.37
C ARG A 275 39.33 28.12 12.86
N PRO A 276 39.23 28.47 14.16
CA PRO A 276 38.04 29.15 14.69
C PRO A 276 37.65 30.43 13.96
N HIS A 277 38.61 31.20 13.45
CA HIS A 277 38.33 32.42 12.70
C HIS A 277 37.81 32.20 11.27
N ASP A 278 37.84 30.96 10.78
CA ASP A 278 37.27 30.61 9.46
C ASP A 278 35.73 30.40 9.53
N VAL A 279 35.15 30.20 10.74
CA VAL A 279 33.74 29.93 10.94
C VAL A 279 32.81 30.96 10.30
N PRO A 280 33.05 32.30 10.37
CA PRO A 280 32.20 33.26 9.70
C PRO A 280 32.19 33.16 8.16
N ALA A 281 33.17 32.47 7.58
CA ALA A 281 33.29 32.26 6.14
C ALA A 281 32.67 30.95 5.65
N ILE A 282 32.26 30.08 6.57
CA ILE A 282 31.55 28.84 6.29
C ILE A 282 30.07 29.07 6.15
#